data_ae085c499dcb796f0337683037dfd159
#
_entry.id   ae085c499dcb796f0337683037dfd159
#
_cell.length_a   1.000
_cell.length_b   1.000
_cell.length_c   1.000
_cell.angle_alpha   90.00
_cell.angle_beta   90.00
_cell.angle_gamma   90.00
#
_symmetry.space_group_name_H-M   'P 1'
#
loop_
_entity.id
_entity.type
_entity.pdbx_description
1 polymer ?
#
loop_
_entity_poly.entity_id
_entity_poly.type
_entity_poly.pdbx_seq_one_letter_code
_entity_poly.pdbx_strand_id
1 'polypeptide(L)'
;MKAWGKKKCNRWLIRLVQVILEFYNRMMAVWALGLNHNTAPLDLRGKFAFAIEHMPPVLSGLKNIIKSQGEAAILSTCNRTEIYCAANQLALSETFQWLAHSGGVSPDVLQAHAYTLQDAGAARHAFRVASGLDSMVLGEPQILGQMKDAVRVASEVGALGTTLHQLFQRSFSVAKEVRTSTEIGAHSISM
;
A
#
# COMPACT_ATOMS: atom_id res chain seq x y z
N MET A 1 -53.37 26.98 2.24
CA MET A 1 -52.49 25.80 2.59
C MET A 1 -51.06 26.23 2.34
N LYS A 2 -50.24 26.21 3.41
CA LYS A 2 -48.94 26.87 3.48
C LYS A 2 -47.85 26.02 2.81
N ALA A 3 -47.07 26.59 1.88
CA ALA A 3 -45.90 26.01 1.26
C ALA A 3 -44.73 25.99 2.26
N TRP A 4 -44.81 25.12 3.26
CA TRP A 4 -43.81 24.95 4.31
C TRP A 4 -43.11 23.61 4.10
N GLY A 5 -41.87 23.59 3.73
CA GLY A 5 -41.07 22.37 3.82
C GLY A 5 -39.92 22.16 2.82
N LYS A 6 -40.02 22.64 1.57
CA LYS A 6 -39.00 22.24 0.56
C LYS A 6 -37.62 22.92 0.71
N LYS A 7 -37.52 24.14 1.22
CA LYS A 7 -36.25 24.86 1.37
C LYS A 7 -35.40 24.42 2.57
N LYS A 8 -36.03 23.94 3.65
CA LYS A 8 -35.28 23.46 4.83
C LYS A 8 -34.72 22.03 4.65
N CYS A 9 -35.43 21.19 3.90
CA CYS A 9 -35.00 19.83 3.61
C CYS A 9 -33.73 19.80 2.76
N ASN A 10 -33.58 20.63 1.74
CA ASN A 10 -32.39 20.70 0.89
C ASN A 10 -31.12 21.14 1.66
N ARG A 11 -31.27 22.08 2.60
CA ARG A 11 -30.13 22.58 3.36
C ARG A 11 -29.59 21.54 4.34
N TRP A 12 -30.47 20.76 4.92
CA TRP A 12 -30.09 19.67 5.83
C TRP A 12 -29.46 18.50 5.08
N LEU A 13 -30.00 18.14 3.93
CA LEU A 13 -29.47 17.11 3.05
C LEU A 13 -28.06 17.48 2.54
N ILE A 14 -27.86 18.72 2.11
CA ILE A 14 -26.54 19.22 1.65
C ILE A 14 -25.54 19.20 2.80
N ARG A 15 -25.95 19.58 4.01
CA ARG A 15 -25.09 19.53 5.19
C ARG A 15 -24.76 18.11 5.62
N LEU A 16 -25.73 17.20 5.52
CA LEU A 16 -25.52 15.77 5.80
C LEU A 16 -24.57 15.15 4.78
N VAL A 17 -24.75 15.42 3.50
CA VAL A 17 -23.86 14.96 2.42
C VAL A 17 -22.46 15.55 2.58
N GLN A 18 -22.34 16.83 2.98
CA GLN A 18 -21.04 17.44 3.26
C GLN A 18 -20.35 16.80 4.47
N VAL A 19 -21.07 16.56 5.57
CA VAL A 19 -20.54 15.85 6.74
C VAL A 19 -20.18 14.41 6.41
N ILE A 20 -20.96 13.72 5.59
CA ILE A 20 -20.64 12.36 5.11
C ILE A 20 -19.40 12.39 4.21
N LEU A 21 -19.30 13.37 3.30
CA LEU A 21 -18.13 13.54 2.44
C LEU A 21 -16.88 13.93 3.24
N GLU A 22 -17.01 14.81 4.24
CA GLU A 22 -15.91 15.16 5.14
C GLU A 22 -15.51 13.97 6.04
N PHE A 23 -16.49 13.17 6.46
CA PHE A 23 -16.24 11.92 7.21
C PHE A 23 -15.59 10.86 6.31
N TYR A 24 -16.02 10.73 5.05
CA TYR A 24 -15.45 9.83 4.05
C TYR A 24 -14.03 10.26 3.65
N ASN A 25 -13.79 11.57 3.46
CA ASN A 25 -12.45 12.12 3.22
C ASN A 25 -11.53 12.06 4.45
N ARG A 26 -12.09 11.87 5.63
CA ARG A 26 -11.36 11.68 6.89
C ARG A 26 -11.09 10.23 7.22
N MET A 27 -11.81 9.29 6.59
CA MET A 27 -11.48 7.87 6.70
C MET A 27 -10.13 7.64 6.01
N MET A 28 -9.20 7.05 6.73
CA MET A 28 -7.92 6.63 6.19
C MET A 28 -8.18 5.63 5.07
N ALA A 29 -7.99 6.04 3.83
CA ALA A 29 -8.02 5.15 2.70
C ALA A 29 -6.77 4.26 2.73
N VAL A 30 -6.96 2.98 2.48
CA VAL A 30 -5.83 2.06 2.26
C VAL A 30 -5.40 2.18 0.81
N TRP A 31 -4.11 2.41 0.58
CA TRP A 31 -3.58 2.43 -0.77
C TRP A 31 -2.20 1.76 -0.84
N ALA A 32 -1.87 1.28 -2.03
CA ALA A 32 -0.56 0.75 -2.38
C ALA A 32 -0.01 1.53 -3.57
N LEU A 33 1.18 2.10 -3.41
CA LEU A 33 1.96 2.75 -4.45
C LEU A 33 3.21 1.91 -4.68
N GLY A 34 3.50 1.55 -5.93
CA GLY A 34 4.68 0.76 -6.19
C GLY A 34 5.06 0.64 -7.65
N LEU A 35 6.16 -0.03 -7.86
CA LEU A 35 6.65 -0.47 -9.17
C LEU A 35 7.17 -1.90 -9.03
N ASN A 36 7.04 -2.69 -10.09
CA ASN A 36 7.47 -4.08 -10.08
C ASN A 36 8.06 -4.51 -11.43
N HIS A 37 8.42 -5.78 -11.55
CA HIS A 37 9.02 -6.36 -12.74
C HIS A 37 8.16 -6.26 -14.02
N ASN A 38 6.84 -6.07 -13.89
CA ASN A 38 5.93 -5.89 -15.02
C ASN A 38 5.84 -4.43 -15.47
N THR A 39 6.10 -3.47 -14.57
CA THR A 39 5.87 -2.04 -14.83
C THR A 39 7.16 -1.27 -15.05
N ALA A 40 8.29 -1.73 -14.53
CA ALA A 40 9.55 -1.01 -14.55
C ALA A 40 10.73 -1.90 -14.94
N PRO A 41 11.66 -1.42 -15.78
CA PRO A 41 12.89 -2.12 -16.11
C PRO A 41 13.81 -2.23 -14.88
N LEU A 42 14.76 -3.18 -14.94
CA LEU A 42 15.65 -3.51 -13.82
C LEU A 42 16.42 -2.29 -13.29
N ASP A 43 17.00 -1.50 -14.20
CA ASP A 43 17.79 -0.31 -13.84
C ASP A 43 16.97 0.74 -13.07
N LEU A 44 15.69 0.88 -13.43
CA LEU A 44 14.81 1.79 -12.72
C LEU A 44 14.41 1.21 -11.37
N ARG A 45 14.08 -0.10 -11.28
CA ARG A 45 13.74 -0.75 -10.00
C ARG A 45 14.90 -0.66 -9.01
N GLY A 46 16.14 -0.82 -9.48
CA GLY A 46 17.33 -0.73 -8.65
C GLY A 46 17.47 0.62 -7.93
N LYS A 47 16.97 1.70 -8.51
CA LYS A 47 16.97 3.03 -7.87
C LYS A 47 16.03 3.15 -6.67
N PHE A 48 15.05 2.28 -6.58
CA PHE A 48 14.05 2.23 -5.50
C PHE A 48 14.25 1.06 -4.54
N ALA A 49 15.34 0.29 -4.71
CA ALA A 49 15.62 -0.82 -3.82
C ALA A 49 16.12 -0.31 -2.46
N PHE A 50 15.40 -0.67 -1.40
CA PHE A 50 15.78 -0.38 -0.02
C PHE A 50 16.25 -1.66 0.65
N ALA A 51 17.52 -1.68 1.07
CA ALA A 51 18.02 -2.78 1.89
C ALA A 51 17.34 -2.79 3.25
N ILE A 52 17.09 -3.98 3.79
CA ILE A 52 16.32 -4.15 5.04
C ILE A 52 16.98 -3.42 6.22
N GLU A 53 18.31 -3.36 6.23
CA GLU A 53 19.11 -2.71 7.27
C GLU A 53 18.92 -1.18 7.28
N HIS A 54 18.60 -0.61 6.11
CA HIS A 54 18.37 0.82 5.95
C HIS A 54 16.88 1.20 5.99
N MET A 55 15.99 0.23 6.14
CA MET A 55 14.55 0.45 6.12
C MET A 55 14.03 1.31 7.29
N PRO A 56 14.54 1.19 8.53
CA PRO A 56 14.04 1.99 9.65
C PRO A 56 14.10 3.51 9.42
N PRO A 57 15.23 4.12 9.03
CA PRO A 57 15.27 5.56 8.77
C PRO A 57 14.42 5.96 7.55
N VAL A 58 14.31 5.13 6.53
CA VAL A 58 13.45 5.36 5.35
C VAL A 58 11.98 5.44 5.76
N LEU A 59 11.50 4.46 6.54
CA LEU A 59 10.13 4.46 7.07
C LEU A 59 9.86 5.62 8.02
N SER A 60 10.83 6.00 8.85
CA SER A 60 10.70 7.16 9.73
C SER A 60 10.56 8.46 8.93
N GLY A 61 11.32 8.61 7.85
CA GLY A 61 11.19 9.72 6.92
C GLY A 61 9.81 9.76 6.25
N LEU A 62 9.33 8.63 5.77
CA LEU A 62 7.99 8.51 5.18
C LEU A 62 6.89 8.82 6.20
N LYS A 63 7.02 8.36 7.44
CA LYS A 63 6.07 8.64 8.53
C LYS A 63 5.91 10.13 8.79
N ASN A 64 6.99 10.91 8.72
CA ASN A 64 6.94 12.36 8.86
C ASN A 64 6.11 13.04 7.76
N ILE A 65 6.13 12.48 6.55
CA ILE A 65 5.36 12.96 5.41
C ILE A 65 3.86 12.65 5.56
N ILE A 66 3.52 11.40 5.87
CA ILE A 66 2.12 10.98 6.02
C ILE A 66 1.47 11.47 7.32
N LYS A 67 2.25 12.13 8.20
CA LYS A 67 1.86 12.71 9.49
C LYS A 67 1.45 11.68 10.55
N SER A 68 1.19 12.15 11.76
CA SER A 68 1.03 11.33 12.97
C SER A 68 -0.13 10.34 12.98
N GLN A 69 -1.09 10.46 12.07
CA GLN A 69 -2.26 9.56 11.97
C GLN A 69 -2.16 8.56 10.82
N GLY A 70 -1.15 8.68 9.97
CA GLY A 70 -0.94 7.75 8.87
C GLY A 70 -0.17 6.50 9.28
N GLU A 71 -0.47 5.40 8.60
CA GLU A 71 0.23 4.14 8.73
C GLU A 71 1.00 3.85 7.44
N ALA A 72 2.20 3.26 7.53
CA ALA A 72 2.99 2.87 6.38
C ALA A 72 3.78 1.58 6.61
N ALA A 73 3.94 0.81 5.53
CA ALA A 73 4.90 -0.29 5.44
C ALA A 73 5.52 -0.30 4.02
N ILE A 74 6.79 -0.64 3.92
CA ILE A 74 7.50 -0.71 2.64
C ILE A 74 7.96 -2.14 2.42
N LEU A 75 7.49 -2.75 1.32
CA LEU A 75 7.98 -4.01 0.81
C LEU A 75 8.99 -3.71 -0.31
N SER A 76 10.26 -4.01 -0.08
CA SER A 76 11.33 -3.87 -1.07
C SER A 76 12.01 -5.22 -1.30
N THR A 77 12.03 -5.67 -2.55
CA THR A 77 12.64 -6.92 -3.01
C THR A 77 13.40 -6.67 -4.31
N CYS A 78 14.08 -7.67 -4.88
CA CYS A 78 14.70 -7.55 -6.20
C CYS A 78 13.67 -7.28 -7.32
N ASN A 79 12.40 -7.64 -7.13
CA ASN A 79 11.38 -7.59 -8.18
C ASN A 79 10.33 -6.50 -7.99
N ARG A 80 10.27 -5.87 -6.82
CA ARG A 80 9.29 -4.82 -6.50
C ARG A 80 9.72 -3.92 -5.37
N THR A 81 9.25 -2.69 -5.42
CA THR A 81 9.18 -1.79 -4.27
C THR A 81 7.76 -1.26 -4.18
N GLU A 82 7.12 -1.52 -3.05
CA GLU A 82 5.73 -1.16 -2.78
C GLU A 82 5.61 -0.49 -1.42
N ILE A 83 4.87 0.60 -1.38
CA ILE A 83 4.51 1.33 -0.17
C ILE A 83 3.03 1.10 0.08
N TYR A 84 2.69 0.44 1.17
CA TYR A 84 1.33 0.29 1.67
C TYR A 84 1.09 1.35 2.73
N CYS A 85 0.01 2.10 2.56
CA CYS A 85 -0.38 3.13 3.54
C CYS A 85 -1.85 3.03 3.89
N ALA A 86 -2.16 3.45 5.13
CA ALA A 86 -3.48 3.87 5.53
C ALA A 86 -3.38 5.33 5.93
N ALA A 87 -3.81 6.24 5.07
CA ALA A 87 -3.66 7.67 5.22
C ALA A 87 -4.70 8.44 4.38
N ASN A 88 -4.74 9.75 4.53
CA ASN A 88 -5.60 10.58 3.70
C ASN A 88 -5.07 10.71 2.25
N GLN A 89 -5.91 11.19 1.34
CA GLN A 89 -5.58 11.30 -0.08
C GLN A 89 -4.39 12.23 -0.38
N LEU A 90 -4.17 13.27 0.45
CA LEU A 90 -3.03 14.18 0.26
C LEU A 90 -1.69 13.46 0.49
N ALA A 91 -1.65 12.55 1.44
CA ALA A 91 -0.46 11.76 1.73
C ALA A 91 -0.01 10.89 0.55
N LEU A 92 -0.93 10.47 -0.32
CA LEU A 92 -0.58 9.71 -1.52
C LEU A 92 0.29 10.55 -2.48
N SER A 93 -0.11 11.79 -2.76
CA SER A 93 0.67 12.69 -3.62
C SER A 93 2.03 13.04 -3.02
N GLU A 94 2.06 13.31 -1.72
CA GLU A 94 3.31 13.61 -1.00
C GLU A 94 4.25 12.39 -0.99
N THR A 95 3.70 11.18 -0.78
CA THR A 95 4.48 9.92 -0.84
C THR A 95 5.00 9.65 -2.26
N PHE A 96 4.22 9.96 -3.28
CA PHE A 96 4.66 9.82 -4.67
C PHE A 96 5.88 10.71 -4.96
N GLN A 97 5.82 11.99 -4.56
CA GLN A 97 6.93 12.93 -4.71
C GLN A 97 8.16 12.48 -3.91
N TRP A 98 7.94 12.02 -2.68
CA TRP A 98 9.01 11.48 -1.85
C TRP A 98 9.66 10.25 -2.48
N LEU A 99 8.88 9.33 -3.05
CA LEU A 99 9.42 8.14 -3.71
C LEU A 99 10.25 8.53 -4.94
N ALA A 100 9.77 9.45 -5.79
CA ALA A 100 10.52 9.95 -6.93
C ALA A 100 11.87 10.56 -6.51
N HIS A 101 11.85 11.39 -5.46
CA HIS A 101 13.05 11.99 -4.89
C HIS A 101 14.02 10.92 -4.35
N SER A 102 13.52 9.93 -3.63
CA SER A 102 14.32 8.85 -3.06
C SER A 102 15.02 8.00 -4.13
N GLY A 103 14.38 7.81 -5.28
CA GLY A 103 14.96 7.11 -6.43
C GLY A 103 15.83 8.00 -7.33
N GLY A 104 15.93 9.31 -7.05
CA GLY A 104 16.68 10.26 -7.88
C GLY A 104 16.13 10.36 -9.31
N VAL A 105 14.80 10.27 -9.48
CA VAL A 105 14.13 10.39 -10.78
C VAL A 105 13.10 11.51 -10.76
N SER A 106 12.74 12.00 -11.97
CA SER A 106 11.63 12.96 -12.06
C SER A 106 10.29 12.27 -11.75
N PRO A 107 9.29 13.02 -11.24
CA PRO A 107 7.94 12.50 -11.03
C PRO A 107 7.33 11.88 -12.29
N ASP A 108 7.60 12.44 -13.47
CA ASP A 108 7.08 11.93 -14.75
C ASP A 108 7.63 10.54 -15.08
N VAL A 109 8.93 10.31 -14.81
CA VAL A 109 9.54 8.99 -14.98
C VAL A 109 8.93 7.98 -14.03
N LEU A 110 8.74 8.35 -12.76
CA LEU A 110 8.07 7.46 -11.81
C LEU A 110 6.62 7.19 -12.23
N GLN A 111 5.87 8.20 -12.67
CA GLN A 111 4.47 8.07 -13.09
C GLN A 111 4.28 7.13 -14.27
N ALA A 112 5.24 7.09 -15.20
CA ALA A 112 5.20 6.18 -16.34
C ALA A 112 5.35 4.70 -15.95
N HIS A 113 5.85 4.41 -14.75
CA HIS A 113 6.20 3.05 -14.32
C HIS A 113 5.55 2.62 -13.00
N ALA A 114 5.08 3.57 -12.20
CA ALA A 114 4.41 3.26 -10.93
C ALA A 114 2.93 2.96 -11.14
N TYR A 115 2.40 2.11 -10.28
CA TYR A 115 0.96 1.90 -10.12
C TYR A 115 0.50 2.39 -8.75
N THR A 116 -0.75 2.81 -8.70
CA THR A 116 -1.45 3.15 -7.48
C THR A 116 -2.74 2.35 -7.40
N LEU A 117 -2.94 1.65 -6.31
CA LEU A 117 -4.14 0.88 -6.03
C LEU A 117 -4.77 1.40 -4.74
N GLN A 118 -6.10 1.43 -4.68
CA GLN A 118 -6.82 1.95 -3.53
C GLN A 118 -7.83 0.94 -3.00
N ASP A 119 -8.09 0.99 -1.71
CA ASP A 119 -9.12 0.25 -0.98
C ASP A 119 -9.14 -1.24 -1.32
N ALA A 120 -10.22 -1.74 -1.89
CA ALA A 120 -10.36 -3.15 -2.28
C ALA A 120 -9.30 -3.58 -3.31
N GLY A 121 -8.83 -2.67 -4.16
CA GLY A 121 -7.75 -2.92 -5.11
C GLY A 121 -6.43 -3.15 -4.40
N ALA A 122 -6.09 -2.31 -3.42
CA ALA A 122 -4.89 -2.45 -2.60
C ALA A 122 -4.92 -3.74 -1.77
N ALA A 123 -6.05 -4.06 -1.15
CA ALA A 123 -6.22 -5.29 -0.38
C ALA A 123 -6.08 -6.55 -1.25
N ARG A 124 -6.74 -6.57 -2.41
CA ARG A 124 -6.61 -7.68 -3.37
C ARG A 124 -5.17 -7.87 -3.82
N HIS A 125 -4.46 -6.77 -4.08
CA HIS A 125 -3.06 -6.80 -4.48
C HIS A 125 -2.18 -7.37 -3.36
N ALA A 126 -2.34 -6.91 -2.12
CA ALA A 126 -1.61 -7.44 -0.97
C ALA A 126 -1.81 -8.97 -0.80
N PHE A 127 -3.04 -9.47 -1.00
CA PHE A 127 -3.34 -10.90 -0.95
C PHE A 127 -2.63 -11.67 -2.07
N ARG A 128 -2.61 -11.14 -3.31
CA ARG A 128 -1.93 -11.75 -4.45
C ARG A 128 -0.42 -11.81 -4.23
N VAL A 129 0.16 -10.70 -3.76
CA VAL A 129 1.60 -10.61 -3.47
C VAL A 129 1.98 -11.60 -2.36
N ALA A 130 1.28 -11.60 -1.23
CA ALA A 130 1.54 -12.52 -0.11
C ALA A 130 1.43 -14.00 -0.51
N SER A 131 0.54 -14.30 -1.46
CA SER A 131 0.34 -15.66 -1.98
C SER A 131 1.37 -16.08 -3.04
N GLY A 132 2.22 -15.14 -3.50
CA GLY A 132 3.17 -15.37 -4.60
C GLY A 132 2.51 -15.42 -5.98
N LEU A 133 1.26 -14.94 -6.09
CA LEU A 133 0.51 -14.91 -7.36
C LEU A 133 0.91 -13.75 -8.28
N ASP A 134 1.70 -12.84 -7.75
CA ASP A 134 2.20 -11.66 -8.46
C ASP A 134 3.74 -11.65 -8.54
N SER A 135 4.38 -12.76 -8.25
CA SER A 135 5.83 -12.95 -8.30
C SER A 135 6.27 -13.40 -9.70
N MET A 136 7.54 -13.13 -10.06
CA MET A 136 8.15 -13.64 -11.31
C MET A 136 8.11 -15.16 -11.37
N VAL A 137 8.35 -15.81 -10.22
CA VAL A 137 8.16 -17.26 -10.05
C VAL A 137 6.88 -17.46 -9.26
N LEU A 138 5.88 -18.03 -9.92
CA LEU A 138 4.57 -18.24 -9.33
C LEU A 138 4.68 -19.11 -8.08
N GLY A 139 4.14 -18.60 -6.95
CA GLY A 139 4.12 -19.32 -5.69
C GLY A 139 5.45 -19.33 -4.92
N GLU A 140 6.44 -18.50 -5.29
CA GLU A 140 7.71 -18.44 -4.56
C GLU A 140 7.46 -18.21 -3.04
N PRO A 141 8.11 -19.00 -2.17
CA PRO A 141 7.85 -18.91 -0.73
C PRO A 141 8.45 -17.66 -0.08
N GLN A 142 9.48 -17.08 -0.69
CA GLN A 142 10.26 -15.99 -0.13
C GLN A 142 9.45 -14.71 0.07
N ILE A 143 8.53 -14.37 -0.86
CA ILE A 143 7.78 -13.14 -0.81
C ILE A 143 6.92 -13.00 0.46
N LEU A 144 6.38 -14.11 0.98
CA LEU A 144 5.61 -14.08 2.22
C LEU A 144 6.51 -13.75 3.42
N GLY A 145 7.74 -14.30 3.45
CA GLY A 145 8.74 -13.96 4.46
C GLY A 145 9.12 -12.48 4.39
N GLN A 146 9.46 -12.00 3.21
CA GLN A 146 9.81 -10.59 2.97
C GLN A 146 8.69 -9.63 3.38
N MET A 147 7.43 -9.98 3.10
CA MET A 147 6.30 -9.17 3.53
C MET A 147 6.13 -9.17 5.06
N LYS A 148 6.38 -10.30 5.74
CA LYS A 148 6.39 -10.34 7.21
C LYS A 148 7.51 -9.49 7.81
N ASP A 149 8.70 -9.50 7.20
CA ASP A 149 9.81 -8.65 7.63
C ASP A 149 9.48 -7.16 7.44
N ALA A 150 8.87 -6.77 6.32
CA ALA A 150 8.40 -5.41 6.10
C ALA A 150 7.42 -4.95 7.19
N VAL A 151 6.47 -5.80 7.56
CA VAL A 151 5.50 -5.54 8.64
C VAL A 151 6.18 -5.45 9.99
N ARG A 152 7.14 -6.31 10.29
CA ARG A 152 7.92 -6.28 11.53
C ARG A 152 8.67 -4.97 11.66
N VAL A 153 9.42 -4.55 10.63
CA VAL A 153 10.16 -3.29 10.64
C VAL A 153 9.22 -2.09 10.80
N ALA A 154 8.08 -2.09 10.09
CA ALA A 154 7.07 -1.03 10.23
C ALA A 154 6.51 -0.94 11.66
N SER A 155 6.33 -2.07 12.34
CA SER A 155 5.91 -2.13 13.74
C SER A 155 7.00 -1.59 14.69
N GLU A 156 8.25 -1.98 14.48
CA GLU A 156 9.40 -1.56 15.31
C GLU A 156 9.60 -0.04 15.30
N VAL A 157 9.39 0.63 14.16
CA VAL A 157 9.49 2.09 14.06
C VAL A 157 8.16 2.81 14.39
N GLY A 158 7.13 2.08 14.81
CA GLY A 158 5.82 2.63 15.14
C GLY A 158 5.10 3.22 13.91
N ALA A 159 5.39 2.75 12.70
CA ALA A 159 4.71 3.16 11.48
C ALA A 159 3.50 2.27 11.15
N LEU A 160 3.38 1.10 11.78
CA LEU A 160 2.26 0.18 11.60
C LEU A 160 1.16 0.50 12.62
N GLY A 161 -0.06 0.75 12.14
CA GLY A 161 -1.24 0.89 12.97
C GLY A 161 -2.24 -0.25 12.77
N THR A 162 -3.43 -0.08 13.30
CA THR A 162 -4.46 -1.15 13.31
C THR A 162 -4.92 -1.53 11.90
N THR A 163 -5.04 -0.56 11.00
CA THR A 163 -5.59 -0.78 9.64
C THR A 163 -4.66 -1.65 8.81
N LEU A 164 -3.39 -1.26 8.70
CA LEU A 164 -2.41 -2.05 7.95
C LEU A 164 -2.10 -3.37 8.66
N HIS A 165 -2.06 -3.39 9.98
CA HIS A 165 -1.89 -4.64 10.71
C HIS A 165 -2.98 -5.65 10.35
N GLN A 166 -4.24 -5.25 10.33
CA GLN A 166 -5.35 -6.12 9.92
C GLN A 166 -5.24 -6.56 8.46
N LEU A 167 -4.90 -5.64 7.54
CA LEU A 167 -4.67 -5.96 6.14
C LEU A 167 -3.63 -7.07 5.98
N PHE A 168 -2.48 -6.91 6.60
CA PHE A 168 -1.38 -7.88 6.48
C PHE A 168 -1.69 -9.21 7.16
N GLN A 169 -2.31 -9.22 8.34
CA GLN A 169 -2.72 -10.46 8.99
C GLN A 169 -3.69 -11.26 8.12
N ARG A 170 -4.65 -10.57 7.47
CA ARG A 170 -5.55 -11.22 6.51
C ARG A 170 -4.80 -11.71 5.26
N SER A 171 -3.85 -10.93 4.76
CA SER A 171 -2.99 -11.34 3.62
C SER A 171 -2.21 -12.61 3.94
N PHE A 172 -1.67 -12.73 5.14
CA PHE A 172 -0.93 -13.92 5.58
C PHE A 172 -1.85 -15.15 5.73
N SER A 173 -3.07 -14.93 6.24
CA SER A 173 -4.08 -15.99 6.34
C SER A 173 -4.50 -16.51 4.96
N VAL A 174 -4.79 -15.60 4.02
CA VAL A 174 -5.13 -15.95 2.63
C VAL A 174 -3.97 -16.67 1.95
N ALA A 175 -2.73 -16.19 2.11
CA ALA A 175 -1.57 -16.83 1.53
C ALA A 175 -1.38 -18.27 2.06
N LYS A 176 -1.64 -18.51 3.35
CA LYS A 176 -1.62 -19.84 3.93
C LYS A 176 -2.70 -20.74 3.31
N GLU A 177 -3.92 -20.23 3.19
CA GLU A 177 -5.04 -20.96 2.61
C GLU A 177 -4.77 -21.32 1.14
N VAL A 178 -4.32 -20.37 0.32
CA VAL A 178 -3.95 -20.60 -1.08
C VAL A 178 -2.92 -21.72 -1.19
N ARG A 179 -1.86 -21.70 -0.37
CA ARG A 179 -0.80 -22.71 -0.39
C ARG A 179 -1.24 -24.08 0.07
N THR A 180 -2.21 -24.17 0.98
CA THR A 180 -2.73 -25.46 1.48
C THR A 180 -3.84 -26.02 0.60
N SER A 181 -4.57 -25.18 -0.14
CA SER A 181 -5.72 -25.58 -0.95
C SER A 181 -5.40 -25.75 -2.43
N THR A 182 -4.18 -25.39 -2.86
CA THR A 182 -3.74 -25.46 -4.25
C THR A 182 -2.32 -26.00 -4.35
N GLU A 183 -1.90 -26.39 -5.55
CA GLU A 183 -0.53 -26.81 -5.83
C GLU A 183 0.44 -25.62 -6.03
N ILE A 184 0.00 -24.39 -5.75
CA ILE A 184 0.86 -23.21 -5.82
C ILE A 184 1.99 -23.34 -4.80
N GLY A 185 3.22 -23.34 -5.29
CA GLY A 185 4.42 -23.54 -4.47
C GLY A 185 4.86 -24.99 -4.31
N ALA A 186 4.12 -25.97 -4.81
CA ALA A 186 4.58 -27.38 -4.83
C ALA A 186 5.76 -27.57 -5.78
N HIS A 187 5.91 -26.69 -6.78
CA HIS A 187 6.97 -26.71 -7.81
C HIS A 187 7.85 -25.45 -7.78
N SER A 188 7.96 -24.76 -6.64
CA SER A 188 8.91 -23.65 -6.54
C SER A 188 10.33 -24.17 -6.65
N ILE A 189 10.92 -23.99 -7.82
CA ILE A 189 12.32 -24.33 -8.08
C ILE A 189 13.15 -23.31 -7.31
N SER A 190 13.86 -23.80 -6.28
CA SER A 190 14.96 -23.06 -5.69
C SER A 190 16.10 -23.07 -6.72
N MET A 191 16.35 -21.90 -7.34
CA MET A 191 17.59 -21.69 -8.09
C MET A 191 18.67 -21.20 -7.13
#